data_98bf9751d80c30a35f25ddb194c2f7f1
#
_entry.id   98bf9751d80c30a35f25ddb194c2f7f1
#
_cell.length_a   1.000
_cell.length_b   1.000
_cell.length_c   1.000
_cell.angle_alpha   90.00
_cell.angle_beta   90.00
_cell.angle_gamma   90.00
#
_symmetry.space_group_name_H-M   'P 1'
#
loop_
_entity.id
_entity.type
_entity.pdbx_description
1 polymer ?
#
loop_
_entity_poly.entity_id
_entity_poly.type
_entity_poly.pdbx_seq_one_letter_code
_entity_poly.pdbx_strand_id
1 'polypeptide(L)'
;MITLHEQVDIPAPFEKLCAWADNFEEEFVKWSPYHLACELYDGNVHAGSKVRFYEIVMGLDYDVTGTIVTSERDDNHFRFVFKSDKGTAFITFEGTRTKDGCRFSHTESFGITTPVIGPIMNFLLFKIIFRKKCNWQLIRDDMILDNKYLTEILTEGKYPERIPVERLKTGAK
;
A
#
# COMPACT_ATOMS: atom_id res chain seq x y z
N MET A 1 11.76 6.75 12.12
CA MET A 1 10.80 6.23 11.14
C MET A 1 10.96 4.72 11.06
N ILE A 2 9.87 3.99 10.98
CA ILE A 2 9.86 2.55 10.71
C ILE A 2 9.53 2.39 9.23
N THR A 3 10.29 1.58 8.51
CA THR A 3 10.05 1.30 7.10
C THR A 3 9.93 -0.21 6.92
N LEU A 4 8.86 -0.63 6.29
CA LEU A 4 8.61 -1.98 5.83
C LEU A 4 8.72 -1.97 4.31
N HIS A 5 9.32 -2.99 3.75
CA HIS A 5 9.50 -3.15 2.31
C HIS A 5 9.31 -4.60 1.93
N GLU A 6 8.42 -4.85 1.00
CA GLU A 6 8.20 -6.15 0.39
C GLU A 6 8.20 -6.01 -1.13
N GLN A 7 8.67 -7.04 -1.81
CA GLN A 7 8.69 -7.09 -3.27
C GLN A 7 8.39 -8.49 -3.78
N VAL A 8 7.90 -8.56 -5.01
CA VAL A 8 7.62 -9.83 -5.69
C VAL A 8 7.99 -9.73 -7.17
N ASP A 9 8.62 -10.78 -7.69
CA ASP A 9 8.79 -10.98 -9.13
C ASP A 9 7.58 -11.73 -9.68
N ILE A 10 6.91 -11.15 -10.66
CA ILE A 10 5.65 -11.65 -11.22
C ILE A 10 5.90 -12.09 -12.67
N PRO A 11 5.63 -13.35 -13.02
CA PRO A 11 5.79 -13.84 -14.39
C PRO A 11 4.61 -13.42 -15.29
N ALA A 12 4.38 -12.11 -15.37
CA ALA A 12 3.37 -11.48 -16.20
C ALA A 12 3.99 -10.27 -16.92
N PRO A 13 3.50 -9.91 -18.13
CA PRO A 13 3.96 -8.74 -18.85
C PRO A 13 3.83 -7.46 -18.00
N PHE A 14 4.85 -6.59 -18.04
CA PHE A 14 4.86 -5.32 -17.32
C PHE A 14 3.65 -4.44 -17.67
N GLU A 15 3.14 -4.55 -18.90
CA GLU A 15 1.94 -3.86 -19.37
C GLU A 15 0.69 -4.20 -18.54
N LYS A 16 0.57 -5.42 -18.04
CA LYS A 16 -0.53 -5.80 -17.14
C LYS A 16 -0.42 -5.11 -15.79
N LEU A 17 0.81 -5.01 -15.24
CA LEU A 17 1.05 -4.28 -14.01
C LEU A 17 0.80 -2.78 -14.20
N CYS A 18 1.16 -2.23 -15.37
CA CYS A 18 0.83 -0.86 -15.72
C CYS A 18 -0.68 -0.62 -15.82
N ALA A 19 -1.41 -1.51 -16.48
CA ALA A 19 -2.88 -1.41 -16.61
C ALA A 19 -3.57 -1.50 -15.25
N TRP A 20 -3.06 -2.32 -14.33
CA TRP A 20 -3.51 -2.38 -12.94
C TRP A 20 -3.27 -1.04 -12.23
N ALA A 21 -2.09 -0.45 -12.38
CA ALA A 21 -1.75 0.85 -11.79
C ALA A 21 -2.55 2.02 -12.40
N ASP A 22 -2.92 1.95 -13.69
CA ASP A 22 -3.74 2.95 -14.37
C ASP A 22 -5.19 2.95 -13.86
N ASN A 23 -5.70 1.81 -13.40
CA ASN A 23 -7.02 1.65 -12.83
C ASN A 23 -6.97 1.52 -11.29
N PHE A 24 -5.99 2.15 -10.66
CA PHE A 24 -5.62 1.93 -9.27
C PHE A 24 -6.78 2.10 -8.28
N GLU A 25 -7.67 3.06 -8.47
CA GLU A 25 -8.82 3.29 -7.60
C GLU A 25 -9.72 2.04 -7.49
N GLU A 26 -10.04 1.43 -8.62
CA GLU A 26 -10.87 0.24 -8.68
C GLU A 26 -10.08 -1.02 -8.31
N GLU A 27 -8.87 -1.13 -8.83
CA GLU A 27 -8.01 -2.30 -8.63
C GLU A 27 -7.50 -2.40 -7.19
N PHE A 28 -7.26 -1.30 -6.50
CA PHE A 28 -6.89 -1.31 -5.08
C PHE A 28 -7.95 -2.02 -4.23
N VAL A 29 -9.22 -1.72 -4.45
CA VAL A 29 -10.32 -2.35 -3.70
C VAL A 29 -10.44 -3.84 -4.01
N LYS A 30 -10.19 -4.24 -5.25
CA LYS A 30 -10.26 -5.64 -5.68
C LYS A 30 -9.03 -6.45 -5.29
N TRP A 31 -7.90 -5.77 -5.14
CA TRP A 31 -6.59 -6.38 -4.89
C TRP A 31 -6.55 -7.22 -3.62
N SER A 32 -7.11 -6.72 -2.53
CA SER A 32 -7.11 -7.41 -1.24
C SER A 32 -8.51 -7.46 -0.63
N PRO A 33 -8.91 -8.56 0.04
CA PRO A 33 -10.19 -8.61 0.75
C PRO A 33 -10.27 -7.63 1.93
N TYR A 34 -9.13 -7.08 2.36
CA TYR A 34 -9.01 -6.11 3.45
C TYR A 34 -9.15 -4.66 2.97
N HIS A 35 -8.98 -4.39 1.68
CA HIS A 35 -9.12 -3.06 1.08
C HIS A 35 -10.60 -2.75 0.86
N LEU A 36 -11.09 -1.66 1.44
CA LEU A 36 -12.52 -1.32 1.43
C LEU A 36 -12.85 -0.14 0.52
N ALA A 37 -11.96 0.86 0.45
CA ALA A 37 -12.10 1.98 -0.48
C ALA A 37 -10.74 2.54 -0.88
N CYS A 38 -10.68 3.03 -2.10
CA CYS A 38 -9.68 3.95 -2.62
C CYS A 38 -10.45 5.05 -3.34
N GLU A 39 -10.28 6.30 -2.96
CA GLU A 39 -10.97 7.43 -3.56
C GLU A 39 -9.93 8.41 -4.09
N LEU A 40 -9.80 8.49 -5.41
CA LEU A 40 -8.96 9.46 -6.10
C LEU A 40 -9.81 10.69 -6.45
N TYR A 41 -9.68 11.78 -5.71
CA TYR A 41 -10.55 12.96 -5.87
C TYR A 41 -10.40 13.64 -7.25
N ASP A 42 -9.27 13.43 -7.93
CA ASP A 42 -9.02 13.95 -9.28
C ASP A 42 -9.10 12.85 -10.35
N GLY A 43 -9.52 11.63 -9.97
CA GLY A 43 -9.75 10.50 -10.88
C GLY A 43 -8.49 9.82 -11.44
N ASN A 44 -7.28 10.30 -11.14
CA ASN A 44 -6.02 9.75 -11.66
C ASN A 44 -4.91 9.78 -10.62
N VAL A 45 -3.95 8.86 -10.76
CA VAL A 45 -2.71 8.84 -9.96
C VAL A 45 -1.67 9.77 -10.59
N HIS A 46 -1.61 11.01 -10.13
CA HIS A 46 -0.56 11.96 -10.51
C HIS A 46 -0.05 12.74 -9.30
N ALA A 47 1.11 13.39 -9.43
CA ALA A 47 1.62 14.24 -8.37
C ALA A 47 0.64 15.40 -8.08
N GLY A 48 0.23 15.55 -6.84
CA GLY A 48 -0.79 16.50 -6.38
C GLY A 48 -2.17 15.88 -6.16
N SER A 49 -2.49 14.71 -6.70
CA SER A 49 -3.77 14.03 -6.49
C SER A 49 -4.02 13.76 -5.02
N LYS A 50 -5.20 14.12 -4.57
CA LYS A 50 -5.70 13.72 -3.25
C LYS A 50 -6.28 12.32 -3.33
N VAL A 51 -5.96 11.51 -2.31
CA VAL A 51 -6.45 10.14 -2.22
C VAL A 51 -6.81 9.77 -0.79
N ARG A 52 -7.85 8.96 -0.64
CA ARG A 52 -8.22 8.31 0.61
C ARG A 52 -8.10 6.80 0.43
N PHE A 53 -7.42 6.16 1.37
CA PHE A 53 -7.40 4.71 1.53
C PHE A 53 -8.20 4.32 2.77
N TYR A 54 -9.06 3.32 2.62
CA TYR A 54 -9.76 2.72 3.73
C TYR A 54 -9.61 1.20 3.68
N GLU A 55 -9.05 0.64 4.72
CA GLU A 55 -8.80 -0.79 4.85
C GLU A 55 -8.96 -1.25 6.31
N ILE A 56 -9.28 -2.52 6.51
CA ILE A 56 -9.33 -3.17 7.82
C ILE A 56 -8.41 -4.39 7.78
N VAL A 57 -7.21 -4.24 8.29
CA VAL A 57 -6.19 -5.27 8.32
C VAL A 57 -6.12 -5.89 9.72
N MET A 58 -6.45 -7.19 9.81
CA MET A 58 -6.41 -7.94 11.06
C MET A 58 -7.12 -7.24 12.25
N GLY A 59 -8.25 -6.60 11.98
CA GLY A 59 -9.04 -5.86 12.97
C GLY A 59 -8.50 -4.46 13.29
N LEU A 60 -7.46 -4.01 12.59
CA LEU A 60 -6.98 -2.64 12.64
C LEU A 60 -7.66 -1.83 11.54
N ASP A 61 -8.29 -0.74 11.93
CA ASP A 61 -9.03 0.16 11.05
C ASP A 61 -8.09 1.27 10.57
N TYR A 62 -7.81 1.31 9.28
CA TYR A 62 -6.97 2.30 8.61
C TYR A 62 -7.82 3.13 7.65
N ASP A 63 -8.18 4.33 8.06
CA ASP A 63 -8.83 5.33 7.21
C ASP A 63 -7.89 6.54 7.13
N VAL A 64 -7.23 6.70 5.98
CA VAL A 64 -6.18 7.69 5.81
C VAL A 64 -6.36 8.47 4.52
N THR A 65 -6.34 9.80 4.63
CA THR A 65 -6.28 10.72 3.51
C THR A 65 -4.88 11.30 3.35
N GLY A 66 -4.54 11.65 2.12
CA GLY A 66 -3.26 12.25 1.81
C GLY A 66 -3.14 12.69 0.36
N THR A 67 -1.91 12.84 -0.08
CA THR A 67 -1.59 13.34 -1.41
C THR A 67 -0.54 12.42 -2.05
N ILE A 68 -0.69 12.14 -3.34
CA ILE A 68 0.38 11.58 -4.16
C ILE A 68 1.44 12.66 -4.33
N VAL A 69 2.58 12.52 -3.69
CA VAL A 69 3.66 13.54 -3.73
C VAL A 69 4.66 13.30 -4.85
N THR A 70 4.71 12.09 -5.39
CA THR A 70 5.52 11.71 -6.53
C THR A 70 4.71 10.77 -7.41
N SER A 71 4.77 10.96 -8.72
CA SER A 71 4.25 10.02 -9.71
C SER A 71 5.17 10.09 -10.92
N GLU A 72 5.90 9.02 -11.15
CA GLU A 72 6.92 8.88 -12.20
C GLU A 72 6.59 7.66 -13.03
N ARG A 73 6.78 7.74 -14.35
CA ARG A 73 6.55 6.62 -15.27
C ARG A 73 7.36 6.74 -16.53
N ASP A 74 7.92 5.63 -16.96
CA ASP A 74 8.50 5.42 -18.28
C ASP A 74 8.14 4.03 -18.85
N ASP A 75 8.77 3.60 -19.93
CA ASP A 75 8.49 2.32 -20.61
C ASP A 75 8.88 1.08 -19.77
N ASN A 76 9.70 1.24 -18.74
CA ASN A 76 10.24 0.13 -17.95
C ASN A 76 9.96 0.24 -16.45
N HIS A 77 9.40 1.37 -16.02
CA HIS A 77 9.26 1.64 -14.61
C HIS A 77 8.09 2.59 -14.35
N PHE A 78 7.38 2.38 -13.23
CA PHE A 78 6.53 3.40 -12.62
C PHE A 78 6.76 3.45 -11.12
N ARG A 79 6.54 4.60 -10.54
CA ARG A 79 6.60 4.80 -9.10
C ARG A 79 5.64 5.91 -8.69
N PHE A 80 4.80 5.66 -7.69
CA PHE A 80 4.06 6.72 -7.04
C PHE A 80 4.17 6.62 -5.52
N VAL A 81 4.21 7.80 -4.88
CA VAL A 81 4.41 7.95 -3.45
C VAL A 81 3.25 8.71 -2.85
N PHE A 82 2.51 8.05 -1.99
CA PHE A 82 1.50 8.65 -1.14
C PHE A 82 2.16 9.22 0.13
N LYS A 83 1.67 10.38 0.59
CA LYS A 83 1.99 10.96 1.89
C LYS A 83 0.70 11.34 2.59
N SER A 84 0.48 10.81 3.80
CA SER A 84 -0.70 11.15 4.61
C SER A 84 -0.73 12.64 4.95
N ASP A 85 -1.93 13.21 5.10
CA ASP A 85 -2.12 14.62 5.46
C ASP A 85 -1.47 14.98 6.81
N LYS A 86 -1.38 14.02 7.72
CA LYS A 86 -0.65 14.15 8.99
C LYS A 86 0.87 14.11 8.81
N GLY A 87 1.37 13.73 7.62
CA GLY A 87 2.80 13.62 7.32
C GLY A 87 3.52 12.52 8.11
N THR A 88 2.78 11.55 8.64
CA THR A 88 3.31 10.47 9.48
C THR A 88 3.34 9.11 8.80
N ALA A 89 2.75 9.00 7.62
CA ALA A 89 2.78 7.79 6.81
C ALA A 89 3.13 8.13 5.36
N PHE A 90 3.96 7.28 4.77
CA PHE A 90 4.32 7.29 3.36
C PHE A 90 4.15 5.88 2.82
N ILE A 91 3.47 5.76 1.69
CA ILE A 91 3.31 4.50 0.98
C ILE A 91 3.87 4.67 -0.42
N THR A 92 4.74 3.78 -0.84
CA THR A 92 5.32 3.76 -2.18
C THR A 92 4.91 2.48 -2.87
N PHE A 93 4.35 2.62 -4.05
CA PHE A 93 4.12 1.53 -4.99
C PHE A 93 5.04 1.73 -6.20
N GLU A 94 5.73 0.67 -6.58
CA GLU A 94 6.71 0.72 -7.66
C GLU A 94 6.64 -0.54 -8.50
N GLY A 95 6.60 -0.38 -9.80
CA GLY A 95 6.64 -1.45 -10.78
C GLY A 95 7.85 -1.31 -11.69
N THR A 96 8.54 -2.40 -11.97
CA THR A 96 9.70 -2.42 -12.86
C THR A 96 9.60 -3.59 -13.82
N ARG A 97 9.90 -3.36 -15.10
CA ARG A 97 10.03 -4.42 -16.11
C ARG A 97 11.24 -5.28 -15.80
N THR A 98 11.09 -6.58 -15.89
CA THR A 98 12.19 -7.55 -15.78
C THR A 98 12.32 -8.35 -17.07
N LYS A 99 13.38 -9.16 -17.18
CA LYS A 99 13.59 -10.04 -18.34
C LYS A 99 12.45 -11.04 -18.51
N ASP A 100 11.92 -11.57 -17.40
CA ASP A 100 10.99 -12.69 -17.39
C ASP A 100 9.57 -12.26 -16.94
N GLY A 101 9.30 -10.95 -16.88
CA GLY A 101 8.00 -10.42 -16.46
C GLY A 101 8.10 -9.02 -15.87
N CYS A 102 7.61 -8.84 -14.65
CA CYS A 102 7.72 -7.58 -13.92
C CYS A 102 8.03 -7.82 -12.45
N ARG A 103 8.48 -6.76 -11.79
CA ARG A 103 8.64 -6.71 -10.33
C ARG A 103 7.72 -5.65 -9.77
N PHE A 104 7.02 -5.98 -8.71
CA PHE A 104 6.27 -5.03 -7.91
C PHE A 104 6.92 -4.89 -6.54
N SER A 105 7.02 -3.65 -6.06
CA SER A 105 7.51 -3.32 -4.72
C SER A 105 6.48 -2.46 -4.00
N HIS A 106 6.25 -2.80 -2.75
CA HIS A 106 5.41 -2.05 -1.82
C HIS A 106 6.26 -1.63 -0.62
N THR A 107 6.30 -0.34 -0.34
CA THR A 107 7.06 0.20 0.80
C THR A 107 6.17 1.09 1.64
N GLU A 108 6.07 0.78 2.92
CA GLU A 108 5.38 1.60 3.90
C GLU A 108 6.34 2.16 4.93
N SER A 109 6.24 3.45 5.16
CA SER A 109 7.08 4.16 6.13
C SER A 109 6.21 4.95 7.10
N PHE A 110 6.43 4.72 8.38
CA PHE A 110 5.67 5.35 9.45
C PHE A 110 6.58 6.19 10.34
N GLY A 111 6.14 7.38 10.71
CA GLY A 111 6.81 8.23 11.66
C GLY A 111 6.96 9.68 11.19
N ILE A 112 7.56 10.48 12.05
CA ILE A 112 7.77 11.92 11.87
C ILE A 112 9.12 12.13 11.18
N THR A 113 9.12 12.87 10.07
CA THR A 113 10.31 13.12 9.24
C THR A 113 11.07 14.39 9.62
N THR A 114 10.55 15.20 10.57
CA THR A 114 11.18 16.45 10.97
C THR A 114 12.59 16.20 11.51
N PRO A 115 13.63 16.87 10.97
CA PRO A 115 15.01 16.73 11.49
C PRO A 115 15.08 17.03 12.98
N VAL A 116 15.98 16.34 13.69
CA VAL A 116 16.25 16.47 15.14
C VAL A 116 15.09 16.00 16.04
N ILE A 117 13.88 16.52 15.84
CA ILE A 117 12.71 16.18 16.68
C ILE A 117 12.11 14.82 16.24
N GLY A 118 12.13 14.53 14.95
CA GLY A 118 11.57 13.29 14.41
C GLY A 118 12.11 12.01 15.07
N PRO A 119 13.42 11.80 15.19
CA PRO A 119 13.98 10.62 15.85
C PRO A 119 13.50 10.44 17.29
N ILE A 120 13.43 11.53 18.07
CA ILE A 120 12.98 11.51 19.47
C ILE A 120 11.49 11.17 19.53
N MET A 121 10.67 11.85 18.73
CA MET A 121 9.22 11.61 18.67
C MET A 121 8.89 10.21 18.17
N ASN A 122 9.60 9.71 17.16
CA ASN A 122 9.44 8.34 16.66
C ASN A 122 9.81 7.30 17.73
N PHE A 123 10.88 7.55 18.48
CA PHE A 123 11.23 6.68 19.60
C PHE A 123 10.12 6.64 20.65
N LEU A 124 9.60 7.79 21.05
CA LEU A 124 8.49 7.88 22.02
C LEU A 124 7.22 7.21 21.49
N LEU A 125 6.83 7.51 20.27
CA LEU A 125 5.63 6.95 19.63
C LEU A 125 5.72 5.43 19.53
N PHE A 126 6.77 4.91 18.91
CA PHE A 126 6.84 3.49 18.56
C PHE A 126 7.33 2.59 19.69
N LYS A 127 8.19 3.10 20.56
CA LYS A 127 8.74 2.30 21.66
C LYS A 127 7.93 2.39 22.95
N ILE A 128 7.21 3.48 23.19
CA ILE A 128 6.48 3.73 24.42
C ILE A 128 4.96 3.69 24.19
N ILE A 129 4.44 4.55 23.31
CA ILE A 129 2.99 4.73 23.15
C ILE A 129 2.36 3.59 22.36
N PHE A 130 2.93 3.24 21.20
CA PHE A 130 2.37 2.25 20.27
C PHE A 130 2.92 0.83 20.45
N ARG A 131 3.83 0.60 21.40
CA ARG A 131 4.46 -0.70 21.63
C ARG A 131 3.47 -1.87 21.75
N LYS A 132 2.28 -1.63 22.32
CA LYS A 132 1.24 -2.65 22.51
C LYS A 132 0.17 -2.64 21.41
N LYS A 133 0.09 -1.60 20.58
CA LYS A 133 -0.96 -1.41 19.59
C LYS A 133 -0.50 -1.60 18.14
N CYS A 134 0.79 -1.49 17.86
CA CYS A 134 1.36 -1.67 16.54
C CYS A 134 2.10 -3.01 16.46
N ASN A 135 1.51 -3.94 15.76
CA ASN A 135 2.21 -5.17 15.39
C ASN A 135 2.70 -5.03 13.94
N TRP A 136 3.95 -4.57 13.79
CA TRP A 136 4.61 -4.39 12.50
C TRP A 136 4.67 -5.69 11.68
N GLN A 137 4.68 -6.84 12.36
CA GLN A 137 4.62 -8.13 11.68
C GLN A 137 3.28 -8.34 10.98
N LEU A 138 2.16 -7.90 11.57
CA LEU A 138 0.85 -7.99 10.93
C LEU A 138 0.78 -7.16 9.64
N ILE A 139 1.33 -5.93 9.65
CA ILE A 139 1.39 -5.09 8.45
C ILE A 139 2.26 -5.76 7.39
N ARG A 140 3.39 -6.30 7.79
CA ARG A 140 4.28 -7.02 6.87
C ARG A 140 3.64 -8.26 6.28
N ASP A 141 2.94 -9.06 7.09
CA ASP A 141 2.24 -10.25 6.65
C ASP A 141 1.13 -9.90 5.63
N ASP A 142 0.47 -8.75 5.82
CA ASP A 142 -0.51 -8.21 4.90
C ASP A 142 0.14 -7.80 3.57
N MET A 143 1.24 -7.06 3.59
CA MET A 143 2.00 -6.71 2.37
C MET A 143 2.44 -7.95 1.59
N ILE A 144 2.85 -9.02 2.27
CA ILE A 144 3.22 -10.30 1.63
C ILE A 144 1.98 -10.96 0.99
N LEU A 145 0.85 -10.92 1.68
CA LEU A 145 -0.41 -11.45 1.18
C LEU A 145 -0.91 -10.68 -0.04
N ASP A 146 -0.80 -9.36 -0.01
CA ASP A 146 -1.14 -8.48 -1.12
C ASP A 146 -0.26 -8.77 -2.34
N ASN A 147 1.03 -8.96 -2.16
CA ASN A 147 1.95 -9.36 -3.23
C ASN A 147 1.54 -10.71 -3.86
N LYS A 148 1.07 -11.65 -3.05
CA LYS A 148 0.53 -12.94 -3.54
C LYS A 148 -0.73 -12.72 -4.37
N TYR A 149 -1.70 -11.95 -3.87
CA TYR A 149 -2.93 -11.65 -4.61
C TYR A 149 -2.65 -10.92 -5.91
N LEU A 150 -1.76 -9.92 -5.90
CA LEU A 150 -1.37 -9.23 -7.13
C LEU A 150 -0.76 -10.17 -8.16
N THR A 151 0.04 -11.14 -7.71
CA THR A 151 0.58 -12.18 -8.59
C THR A 151 -0.54 -13.01 -9.22
N GLU A 152 -1.50 -13.50 -8.44
CA GLU A 152 -2.66 -14.27 -8.94
C GLU A 152 -3.53 -13.45 -9.91
N ILE A 153 -3.76 -12.17 -9.61
CA ILE A 153 -4.50 -11.24 -10.48
C ILE A 153 -3.80 -11.09 -11.83
N LEU A 154 -2.50 -10.78 -11.83
CA LEU A 154 -1.79 -10.48 -13.07
C LEU A 154 -1.49 -11.73 -13.92
N THR A 155 -1.32 -12.90 -13.31
CA THR A 155 -1.01 -14.15 -14.02
C THR A 155 -2.27 -14.92 -14.42
N GLU A 156 -3.27 -14.99 -13.55
CA GLU A 156 -4.44 -15.86 -13.70
C GLU A 156 -5.76 -15.08 -13.87
N GLY A 157 -5.77 -13.77 -13.64
CA GLY A 157 -6.99 -12.96 -13.60
C GLY A 157 -7.88 -13.30 -12.39
N LYS A 158 -7.31 -13.87 -11.34
CA LYS A 158 -8.04 -14.35 -10.19
C LYS A 158 -7.96 -13.34 -9.04
N TYR A 159 -9.09 -12.77 -8.70
CA TYR A 159 -9.24 -11.88 -7.55
C TYR A 159 -9.61 -12.65 -6.28
N PRO A 160 -9.16 -12.19 -5.09
CA PRO A 160 -9.53 -12.81 -3.83
C PRO A 160 -11.02 -12.63 -3.53
N GLU A 161 -11.61 -13.59 -2.81
CA GLU A 161 -12.98 -13.46 -2.34
C GLU A 161 -13.11 -12.35 -1.31
N ARG A 162 -14.15 -11.54 -1.43
CA ARG A 162 -14.44 -10.44 -0.48
C ARG A 162 -14.85 -10.99 0.88
N ILE A 163 -14.28 -10.44 1.93
CA ILE A 163 -14.65 -10.74 3.31
C ILE A 163 -15.68 -9.71 3.78
N PRO A 164 -16.83 -10.12 4.36
CA PRO A 164 -17.78 -9.18 4.94
C PRO A 164 -17.13 -8.28 6.01
N VAL A 165 -17.45 -6.99 5.98
CA VAL A 165 -16.82 -5.98 6.87
C VAL A 165 -16.98 -6.32 8.35
N GLU A 166 -18.11 -6.91 8.73
CA GLU A 166 -18.39 -7.36 10.10
C GLU A 166 -17.36 -8.39 10.57
N ARG A 167 -16.94 -9.30 9.68
CA ARG A 167 -15.91 -10.29 9.97
C ARG A 167 -14.52 -9.68 10.09
N LEU A 168 -14.21 -8.69 9.26
CA LEU A 168 -12.94 -7.97 9.33
C LEU A 168 -12.77 -7.26 10.68
N LYS A 169 -13.84 -6.60 11.15
CA LYS A 169 -13.85 -5.87 12.44
C LYS A 169 -13.70 -6.77 13.66
N THR A 170 -14.20 -7.99 13.59
CA THR A 170 -14.10 -8.94 14.73
C THR A 170 -12.76 -9.65 14.79
N GLY A 171 -11.88 -9.51 13.77
CA GLY A 171 -10.64 -10.27 13.68
C GLY A 171 -10.85 -11.80 13.62
N ALA A 172 -12.06 -12.23 13.33
CA ALA A 172 -12.38 -13.66 13.22
C ALA A 172 -11.76 -14.20 11.91
N LYS A 173 -10.82 -15.14 12.09
CA LYS A 173 -10.21 -15.91 10.99
C LYS A 173 -11.21 -16.85 10.36
#